data_c53edbc21aba941a0d105c693a8f3c48
#
_entry.id   c53edbc21aba941a0d105c693a8f3c48
#
_cell.length_a   1.000
_cell.length_b   1.000
_cell.length_c   1.000
_cell.angle_alpha   90.00
_cell.angle_beta   90.00
_cell.angle_gamma   90.00
#
_symmetry.space_group_name_H-M   'P 1'
#
loop_
_entity.id
_entity.type
_entity.pdbx_description
1 polymer ?
#
loop_
_entity_poly.entity_id
_entity_poly.type
_entity_poly.pdbx_seq_one_letter_code
_entity_poly.pdbx_strand_id
1 'polypeptide(L)'
;MDFLTSNSQLLLEKSMGFLWTKQAAILDNIANAETPNYKAKVVTFEESLRTRLEQRLASARTAALRAGTGEVKKAGWVSTSSIRRIIQEAEPYVFEADETTRLDDNGVNTTSEMTELIRNAYQQQYVYQALNKHYSILRMAVRGQ
;
A
#
# COMPACT_ATOMS: atom_id res chain seq x y z
N MET A 1 16.68 4.39 -15.92
CA MET A 1 15.62 3.69 -16.65
C MET A 1 14.20 4.08 -16.23
N ASP A 2 14.02 5.29 -15.70
CA ASP A 2 12.73 5.72 -15.10
C ASP A 2 11.69 6.25 -16.11
N PHE A 3 12.04 6.34 -17.37
CA PHE A 3 11.17 6.91 -18.39
C PHE A 3 10.05 5.96 -18.85
N LEU A 4 10.25 4.65 -18.73
CA LEU A 4 9.30 3.64 -19.20
C LEU A 4 8.27 3.19 -18.16
N THR A 5 8.49 3.51 -16.88
CA THR A 5 7.57 3.10 -15.82
C THR A 5 6.71 4.28 -15.36
N SER A 6 5.41 4.17 -15.54
CA SER A 6 4.46 5.17 -15.03
C SER A 6 4.31 5.07 -13.50
N ASN A 7 3.91 6.17 -12.83
CA ASN A 7 3.59 6.14 -11.40
C ASN A 7 2.48 5.12 -11.08
N SER A 8 1.55 4.91 -12.02
CA SER A 8 0.49 3.92 -11.87
C SER A 8 1.05 2.49 -11.85
N GLN A 9 2.01 2.19 -12.73
CA GLN A 9 2.66 0.88 -12.73
C GLN A 9 3.43 0.64 -11.43
N LEU A 10 4.22 1.63 -10.99
CA LEU A 10 4.96 1.55 -9.74
C LEU A 10 4.03 1.35 -8.53
N LEU A 11 2.87 2.02 -8.51
CA LEU A 11 1.86 1.84 -7.48
C LEU A 11 1.28 0.42 -7.50
N LEU A 12 1.00 -0.15 -8.67
CA LEU A 12 0.52 -1.52 -8.81
C LEU A 12 1.56 -2.54 -8.33
N GLU A 13 2.85 -2.34 -8.65
CA GLU A 13 3.95 -3.19 -8.17
C GLU A 13 4.06 -3.15 -6.64
N LYS A 14 3.99 -1.96 -6.05
CA LYS A 14 3.98 -1.79 -4.59
C LYS A 14 2.73 -2.40 -3.94
N SER A 15 1.56 -2.23 -4.57
CA SER A 15 0.31 -2.85 -4.10
C SER A 15 0.38 -4.37 -4.12
N MET A 16 1.03 -4.97 -5.12
CA MET A 16 1.24 -6.42 -5.14
C MET A 16 2.11 -6.89 -3.97
N GLY A 17 3.23 -6.19 -3.71
CA GLY A 17 4.09 -6.48 -2.56
C GLY A 17 3.35 -6.37 -1.23
N PHE A 18 2.52 -5.33 -1.08
CA PHE A 18 1.65 -5.18 0.09
C PHE A 18 0.68 -6.35 0.25
N LEU A 19 -0.02 -6.75 -0.83
CA LEU A 19 -0.99 -7.84 -0.77
C LEU A 19 -0.33 -9.18 -0.41
N TRP A 20 0.90 -9.41 -0.79
CA TRP A 20 1.67 -10.58 -0.37
C TRP A 20 2.02 -10.53 1.12
N THR A 21 2.48 -9.38 1.62
CA THR A 21 2.73 -9.20 3.05
C THR A 21 1.45 -9.38 3.88
N LYS A 22 0.32 -8.84 3.38
CA LYS A 22 -0.99 -9.03 4.00
C LYS A 22 -1.40 -10.49 4.02
N GLN A 23 -1.21 -11.23 2.91
CA GLN A 23 -1.50 -12.65 2.86
C GLN A 23 -0.67 -13.45 3.87
N ALA A 24 0.61 -13.16 3.97
CA ALA A 24 1.47 -13.81 4.95
C ALA A 24 1.01 -13.57 6.39
N ALA A 25 0.61 -12.33 6.73
CA ALA A 25 0.09 -12.00 8.05
C ALA A 25 -1.25 -12.71 8.34
N ILE A 26 -2.18 -12.78 7.37
CA ILE A 26 -3.45 -13.51 7.52
C ILE A 26 -3.19 -15.01 7.76
N LEU A 27 -2.29 -15.63 6.99
CA LEU A 27 -1.94 -17.03 7.17
C LEU A 27 -1.28 -17.30 8.52
N ASP A 28 -0.43 -16.37 8.99
CA ASP A 28 0.19 -16.45 10.31
C ASP A 28 -0.86 -16.33 11.43
N ASN A 29 -1.84 -15.43 11.29
CA ASN A 29 -2.97 -15.32 12.20
C ASN A 29 -3.80 -16.61 12.25
N ILE A 30 -4.14 -17.18 11.09
CA ILE A 30 -4.90 -18.43 11.02
C ILE A 30 -4.13 -19.58 11.68
N ALA A 31 -2.82 -19.69 11.42
CA ALA A 31 -1.98 -20.73 12.01
C ALA A 31 -1.90 -20.63 13.54
N ASN A 32 -2.01 -19.42 14.10
CA ASN A 32 -1.95 -19.14 15.52
C ASN A 32 -3.34 -18.93 16.18
N ALA A 33 -4.42 -19.29 15.48
CA ALA A 33 -5.78 -19.10 16.00
C ALA A 33 -6.07 -19.85 17.31
N GLU A 34 -5.34 -20.91 17.60
CA GLU A 34 -5.45 -21.71 18.84
C GLU A 34 -4.31 -21.40 19.85
N THR A 35 -3.42 -20.45 19.53
CA THR A 35 -2.30 -20.08 20.40
C THR A 35 -2.77 -19.07 21.46
N PRO A 36 -2.72 -19.38 22.76
CA PRO A 36 -3.10 -18.45 23.81
C PRO A 36 -2.23 -17.17 23.77
N ASN A 37 -2.81 -16.02 24.13
CA ASN A 37 -2.16 -14.71 24.16
C ASN A 37 -1.58 -14.25 22.81
N TYR A 38 -1.98 -14.87 21.70
CA TYR A 38 -1.54 -14.42 20.39
C TYR A 38 -2.28 -13.16 19.94
N LYS A 39 -1.54 -12.15 19.54
CA LYS A 39 -2.08 -10.91 18.98
C LYS A 39 -2.12 -10.98 17.46
N ALA A 40 -3.30 -10.72 16.89
CA ALA A 40 -3.48 -10.72 15.45
C ALA A 40 -2.61 -9.67 14.77
N LYS A 41 -1.88 -10.06 13.72
CA LYS A 41 -1.10 -9.15 12.89
C LYS A 41 -2.00 -8.47 11.87
N VAL A 42 -1.91 -7.15 11.80
CA VAL A 42 -2.64 -6.33 10.83
C VAL A 42 -1.65 -5.62 9.94
N VAL A 43 -1.93 -5.59 8.65
CA VAL A 43 -1.05 -4.93 7.66
C VAL A 43 -1.81 -3.79 7.00
N THR A 44 -1.26 -2.58 7.09
CA THR A 44 -1.80 -1.39 6.44
C THR A 44 -0.80 -0.82 5.44
N PHE A 45 -1.31 -0.42 4.29
CA PHE A 45 -0.53 0.24 3.24
C PHE A 45 -1.09 1.63 2.92
N GLU A 46 -2.40 1.72 2.84
CA GLU A 46 -3.09 2.97 2.50
C GLU A 46 -2.81 4.06 3.54
N GLU A 47 -2.79 3.71 4.82
CA GLU A 47 -2.49 4.61 5.92
C GLU A 47 -1.06 5.18 5.79
N SER A 48 -0.06 4.32 5.53
CA SER A 48 1.33 4.75 5.36
C SER A 48 1.51 5.65 4.13
N LEU A 49 0.86 5.32 3.03
CA LEU A 49 0.89 6.11 1.81
C LEU A 49 0.20 7.46 2.00
N ARG A 50 -0.98 7.45 2.61
CA ARG A 50 -1.77 8.66 2.93
C ARG A 50 -0.99 9.60 3.85
N THR A 51 -0.47 9.09 4.95
CA THR A 51 0.32 9.88 5.91
C THR A 51 1.53 10.54 5.25
N ARG A 52 2.26 9.81 4.41
CA ARG A 52 3.40 10.38 3.67
C ARG A 52 2.98 11.44 2.66
N LEU A 53 1.85 11.22 1.98
CA LEU A 53 1.30 12.21 1.04
C LEU A 53 0.87 13.48 1.76
N GLU A 54 0.17 13.36 2.87
CA GLU A 54 -0.27 14.50 3.71
C GLU A 54 0.92 15.28 4.28
N GLN A 55 1.95 14.60 4.78
CA GLN A 55 3.20 15.23 5.26
C GLN A 55 3.90 16.02 4.15
N ARG A 56 3.93 15.49 2.93
CA ARG A 56 4.52 16.19 1.78
C ARG A 56 3.71 17.40 1.35
N LEU A 57 2.38 17.27 1.33
CA LEU A 57 1.51 18.41 1.05
C LEU A 57 1.65 19.51 2.10
N ALA A 58 1.71 19.14 3.38
CA ALA A 58 1.93 20.09 4.47
C ALA A 58 3.29 20.80 4.36
N SER A 59 4.36 20.05 4.08
CA SER A 59 5.71 20.64 3.90
C SER A 59 5.79 21.54 2.68
N ALA A 60 5.13 21.21 1.58
CA ALA A 60 5.04 22.05 0.40
C ALA A 60 4.28 23.37 0.67
N ARG A 61 3.17 23.30 1.44
CA ARG A 61 2.40 24.47 1.87
C ARG A 61 3.23 25.40 2.77
N THR A 62 3.95 24.84 3.75
CA THR A 62 4.78 25.65 4.66
C THR A 62 5.96 26.30 3.93
N ALA A 63 6.58 25.60 2.97
CA ALA A 63 7.63 26.15 2.13
C ALA A 63 7.13 27.32 1.27
N ALA A 64 5.95 27.22 0.67
CA ALA A 64 5.34 28.27 -0.13
C ALA A 64 4.99 29.53 0.71
N LEU A 65 4.49 29.31 1.94
CA LEU A 65 4.21 30.41 2.89
C LEU A 65 5.51 31.15 3.31
N ARG A 66 6.61 30.42 3.53
CA ARG A 66 7.90 31.02 3.89
C ARG A 66 8.56 31.77 2.74
N ALA A 67 8.32 31.32 1.50
CA ALA A 67 8.87 31.96 0.31
C ALA A 67 8.19 33.30 -0.04
N GLY A 68 7.12 33.69 0.66
CA GLY A 68 6.41 34.97 0.43
C GLY A 68 5.79 35.11 -0.97
N THR A 69 5.85 34.06 -1.77
CA THR A 69 5.27 34.05 -3.10
C THR A 69 3.77 33.81 -2.95
N GLY A 70 2.94 34.77 -3.36
CA GLY A 70 1.47 34.66 -3.35
C GLY A 70 0.92 33.52 -4.22
N GLU A 71 1.73 32.59 -4.61
CA GLU A 71 1.41 31.38 -5.41
C GLU A 71 0.99 30.17 -4.56
N VAL A 72 0.21 30.40 -3.50
CA VAL A 72 -0.40 29.32 -2.70
C VAL A 72 -1.22 28.35 -3.60
N LYS A 73 -1.71 28.85 -4.74
CA LYS A 73 -2.42 28.01 -5.72
C LYS A 73 -1.53 26.96 -6.40
N LYS A 74 -0.23 27.18 -6.55
CA LYS A 74 0.73 26.19 -7.10
C LYS A 74 1.29 25.25 -6.03
N ALA A 75 1.28 25.62 -4.76
CA ALA A 75 1.78 24.82 -3.65
C ALA A 75 0.93 23.55 -3.38
N GLY A 76 -0.25 23.42 -3.98
CA GLY A 76 -1.06 22.20 -3.94
C GLY A 76 -0.65 21.13 -4.97
N TRP A 77 0.27 21.43 -5.88
CA TRP A 77 0.71 20.50 -6.92
C TRP A 77 1.98 19.77 -6.46
N VAL A 78 1.82 18.51 -6.11
CA VAL A 78 2.95 17.62 -5.88
C VAL A 78 3.50 17.23 -7.26
N SER A 79 4.80 17.49 -7.49
CA SER A 79 5.41 17.11 -8.77
C SER A 79 5.34 15.59 -8.99
N THR A 80 5.27 15.14 -10.23
CA THR A 80 5.25 13.72 -10.60
C THR A 80 6.44 12.95 -10.02
N SER A 81 7.61 13.58 -9.93
CA SER A 81 8.81 13.01 -9.31
C SER A 81 8.68 12.87 -7.79
N SER A 82 8.03 13.81 -7.13
CA SER A 82 7.75 13.72 -5.69
C SER A 82 6.76 12.61 -5.37
N ILE A 83 5.70 12.47 -6.18
CA ILE A 83 4.74 11.35 -6.06
C ILE A 83 5.47 10.02 -6.25
N ARG A 84 6.31 9.91 -7.28
CA ARG A 84 7.11 8.71 -7.53
C ARG A 84 7.94 8.32 -6.32
N ARG A 85 8.63 9.28 -5.69
CA ARG A 85 9.45 9.02 -4.50
C ARG A 85 8.60 8.55 -3.33
N ILE A 86 7.43 9.17 -3.09
CA ILE A 86 6.51 8.74 -2.03
C ILE A 86 6.09 7.28 -2.23
N ILE A 87 5.74 6.89 -3.46
CA ILE A 87 5.36 5.52 -3.78
C ILE A 87 6.54 4.55 -3.60
N GLN A 88 7.76 4.95 -4.01
CA GLN A 88 8.96 4.13 -3.86
C GLN A 88 9.32 3.88 -2.41
N GLU A 89 9.19 4.92 -1.55
CA GLU A 89 9.46 4.86 -0.12
C GLU A 89 8.31 4.23 0.69
N ALA A 90 7.14 4.01 0.07
CA ALA A 90 6.02 3.38 0.76
C ALA A 90 6.31 1.89 1.00
N GLU A 91 6.19 1.48 2.26
CA GLU A 91 6.33 0.11 2.70
C GLU A 91 5.11 -0.32 3.49
N PRO A 92 4.74 -1.61 3.45
CA PRO A 92 3.67 -2.13 4.28
C PRO A 92 4.06 -1.99 5.75
N TYR A 93 3.14 -1.50 6.55
CA TYR A 93 3.31 -1.42 8.00
C TYR A 93 2.55 -2.57 8.64
N VAL A 94 3.28 -3.40 9.39
CA VAL A 94 2.74 -4.55 10.13
C VAL A 94 2.73 -4.18 11.60
N PHE A 95 1.58 -4.33 12.25
CA PHE A 95 1.44 -4.11 13.69
C PHE A 95 0.54 -5.18 14.30
N GLU A 96 0.65 -5.36 15.60
CA GLU A 96 -0.19 -6.27 16.37
C GLU A 96 -1.45 -5.52 16.83
N ALA A 97 -2.62 -6.13 16.62
CA ALA A 97 -3.87 -5.58 17.13
C ALA A 97 -3.93 -5.73 18.65
N ASP A 98 -4.37 -4.66 19.33
CA ASP A 98 -4.55 -4.71 20.80
C ASP A 98 -5.88 -5.34 21.22
N GLU A 99 -6.79 -5.58 20.25
CA GLU A 99 -8.09 -6.16 20.52
C GLU A 99 -7.98 -7.67 20.72
N THR A 100 -8.48 -8.17 21.85
CA THR A 100 -8.66 -9.59 22.13
C THR A 100 -10.12 -9.97 21.87
N THR A 101 -10.35 -11.05 21.15
CA THR A 101 -11.71 -11.50 20.79
C THR A 101 -12.19 -12.69 21.63
N ARG A 102 -11.29 -13.30 22.40
CA ARG A 102 -11.55 -14.51 23.20
C ARG A 102 -11.14 -14.36 24.66
N LEU A 103 -11.67 -15.23 25.52
CA LEU A 103 -11.36 -15.29 26.96
C LEU A 103 -9.92 -15.76 27.27
N ASP A 104 -9.23 -16.31 26.29
CA ASP A 104 -7.83 -16.74 26.37
C ASP A 104 -6.85 -15.67 25.86
N ASP A 105 -7.32 -14.42 25.78
CA ASP A 105 -6.58 -13.26 25.24
C ASP A 105 -6.06 -13.46 23.81
N ASN A 106 -6.66 -14.38 23.05
CA ASN A 106 -6.37 -14.53 21.61
C ASN A 106 -7.15 -13.49 20.79
N GLY A 107 -6.45 -12.72 19.98
CA GLY A 107 -7.01 -11.67 19.10
C GLY A 107 -7.47 -12.16 17.73
N VAL A 108 -7.41 -13.47 17.43
CA VAL A 108 -7.70 -14.00 16.09
C VAL A 108 -9.14 -14.46 15.96
N ASN A 109 -9.87 -13.86 15.01
CA ASN A 109 -11.16 -14.37 14.54
C ASN A 109 -10.97 -15.12 13.22
N THR A 110 -10.93 -16.45 13.27
CA THR A 110 -10.66 -17.32 12.11
C THR A 110 -11.61 -17.07 10.94
N THR A 111 -12.90 -16.84 11.21
CA THR A 111 -13.89 -16.57 10.15
C THR A 111 -13.61 -15.24 9.45
N SER A 112 -13.23 -14.23 10.21
CA SER A 112 -12.81 -12.93 9.66
C SER A 112 -11.55 -13.06 8.82
N GLU A 113 -10.54 -13.76 9.33
CA GLU A 113 -9.27 -13.99 8.63
C GLU A 113 -9.47 -14.77 7.31
N MET A 114 -10.30 -15.81 7.32
CA MET A 114 -10.64 -16.55 6.09
C MET A 114 -11.36 -15.66 5.06
N THR A 115 -12.24 -14.77 5.50
CA THR A 115 -12.92 -13.82 4.62
C THR A 115 -11.92 -12.82 4.03
N GLU A 116 -10.99 -12.32 4.85
CA GLU A 116 -9.92 -11.42 4.39
C GLU A 116 -8.95 -12.14 3.45
N LEU A 117 -8.65 -13.41 3.67
CA LEU A 117 -7.82 -14.22 2.75
C LEU A 117 -8.44 -14.30 1.35
N ILE A 118 -9.74 -14.59 1.28
CA ILE A 118 -10.48 -14.67 0.01
C ILE A 118 -10.47 -13.28 -0.68
N ARG A 119 -10.77 -12.23 0.07
CA ARG A 119 -10.75 -10.85 -0.44
C ARG A 119 -9.37 -10.48 -0.99
N ASN A 120 -8.32 -10.81 -0.24
CA ASN A 120 -6.93 -10.56 -0.62
C ASN A 120 -6.55 -11.32 -1.91
N ALA A 121 -6.99 -12.56 -2.07
CA ALA A 121 -6.76 -13.35 -3.28
C ALA A 121 -7.40 -12.70 -4.53
N TYR A 122 -8.63 -12.21 -4.42
CA TYR A 122 -9.27 -11.47 -5.52
C TYR A 122 -8.55 -10.15 -5.84
N GLN A 123 -8.10 -9.42 -4.82
CA GLN A 123 -7.33 -8.19 -5.01
C GLN A 123 -6.00 -8.48 -5.72
N GLN A 124 -5.28 -9.53 -5.32
CA GLN A 124 -4.05 -9.96 -5.99
C GLN A 124 -4.29 -10.29 -7.47
N GLN A 125 -5.35 -11.05 -7.76
CA GLN A 125 -5.72 -11.39 -9.14
C GLN A 125 -5.99 -10.13 -9.98
N TYR A 126 -6.72 -9.16 -9.42
CA TYR A 126 -7.00 -7.89 -10.09
C TYR A 126 -5.73 -7.09 -10.37
N VAL A 127 -4.85 -6.92 -9.37
CA VAL A 127 -3.58 -6.19 -9.52
C VAL A 127 -2.67 -6.91 -10.52
N TYR A 128 -2.62 -8.24 -10.49
CA TYR A 128 -1.86 -9.03 -11.45
C TYR A 128 -2.33 -8.82 -12.90
N GLN A 129 -3.65 -8.83 -13.14
CA GLN A 129 -4.20 -8.56 -14.47
C GLN A 129 -3.89 -7.14 -14.93
N ALA A 130 -3.98 -6.14 -14.04
CA ALA A 130 -3.64 -4.76 -14.34
C ALA A 130 -2.17 -4.61 -14.72
N LEU A 131 -1.25 -5.24 -13.97
CA LEU A 131 0.19 -5.27 -14.28
C LEU A 131 0.46 -5.93 -15.63
N ASN A 132 -0.14 -7.08 -15.90
CA ASN A 132 0.02 -7.77 -17.19
C ASN A 132 -0.42 -6.90 -18.36
N LYS A 133 -1.51 -6.16 -18.21
CA LYS A 133 -1.98 -5.21 -19.23
C LYS A 133 -0.94 -4.10 -19.47
N HIS A 134 -0.37 -3.52 -18.41
CA HIS A 134 0.69 -2.51 -18.54
C HIS A 134 1.93 -3.06 -19.25
N TYR A 135 2.40 -4.25 -18.86
CA TYR A 135 3.55 -4.89 -19.51
C TYR A 135 3.25 -5.26 -20.97
N SER A 136 2.03 -5.66 -21.31
CA SER A 136 1.62 -5.95 -22.68
C SER A 136 1.69 -4.69 -23.55
N ILE A 137 1.19 -3.56 -23.04
CA ILE A 137 1.27 -2.26 -23.76
C ILE A 137 2.72 -1.85 -23.98
N LEU A 138 3.59 -1.96 -22.97
CA LEU A 138 5.01 -1.66 -23.10
C LEU A 138 5.69 -2.58 -24.14
N ARG A 139 5.35 -3.87 -24.12
CA ARG A 139 5.89 -4.83 -25.10
C ARG A 139 5.46 -4.50 -26.52
N MET A 140 4.21 -4.12 -26.75
CA MET A 140 3.72 -3.65 -28.04
C MET A 140 4.47 -2.38 -28.51
N ALA A 141 4.64 -1.41 -27.61
CA ALA A 141 5.38 -0.18 -27.92
C ALA A 141 6.84 -0.43 -28.32
N VAL A 142 7.51 -1.39 -27.67
CA VAL A 142 8.90 -1.75 -27.98
C VAL A 142 9.02 -2.52 -29.29
N ARG A 143 8.04 -3.36 -29.63
CA ARG A 143 8.04 -4.18 -30.85
C ARG A 143 7.51 -3.44 -32.07
N GLY A 144 6.86 -2.30 -31.89
CA GLY A 144 6.27 -1.52 -33.01
C GLY A 144 5.03 -2.17 -33.62
N GLN A 145 4.36 -3.04 -32.91
CA GLN A 145 3.12 -3.73 -33.31
C GLN A 145 2.03 -3.49 -32.30
#